data_e33bbd1969a3884312f26e1347a55c88
#
_entry.id   e33bbd1969a3884312f26e1347a55c88
#
_cell.length_a   1.000
_cell.length_b   1.000
_cell.length_c   1.000
_cell.angle_alpha   90.00
_cell.angle_beta   90.00
_cell.angle_gamma   90.00
#
_symmetry.space_group_name_H-M   'P 1'
#
loop_
_entity.id
_entity.type
_entity.pdbx_description
1 polymer ?
#
loop_
_entity_poly.entity_id
_entity_poly.type
_entity_poly.pdbx_seq_one_letter_code
_entity_poly.pdbx_strand_id
1 'polypeptide(L)'
;MTQIACFLSHYSLWCMCLDKDMPIVILEHDAVMVKQYLRHNNINNIVYLGGSEQIAGSLKSEDTIPPHASDHQGLDRFICRAHAYSIDPLMAKNLVSYAIHHGIITTADAMMRFDMFGIVQEGVYAYDNPHDLSTITLDGRVAKT
;
A
#
# COMPACT_ATOMS: atom_id res chain seq x y z
N MET A 1 -16.69 -6.71 -0.04
CA MET A 1 -16.12 -5.76 -1.03
C MET A 1 -15.39 -6.56 -2.09
N THR A 2 -15.58 -6.23 -3.35
CA THR A 2 -14.86 -6.88 -4.45
C THR A 2 -13.46 -6.26 -4.63
N GLN A 3 -12.55 -6.98 -5.27
CA GLN A 3 -11.22 -6.45 -5.60
C GLN A 3 -11.32 -5.16 -6.45
N ILE A 4 -12.28 -5.08 -7.35
CA ILE A 4 -12.55 -3.88 -8.15
C ILE A 4 -12.94 -2.70 -7.26
N ALA A 5 -13.84 -2.90 -6.30
CA ALA A 5 -14.24 -1.84 -5.38
C ALA A 5 -13.07 -1.36 -4.50
N CYS A 6 -12.24 -2.28 -4.05
CA CYS A 6 -11.03 -1.96 -3.31
C CYS A 6 -10.07 -1.12 -4.16
N PHE A 7 -9.81 -1.53 -5.40
CA PHE A 7 -8.99 -0.76 -6.34
C PHE A 7 -9.55 0.65 -6.56
N LEU A 8 -10.86 0.76 -6.82
CA LEU A 8 -11.50 2.05 -7.05
C LEU A 8 -11.43 2.98 -5.83
N SER A 9 -11.46 2.42 -4.63
CA SER A 9 -11.26 3.21 -3.40
C SER A 9 -9.86 3.83 -3.36
N HIS A 10 -8.82 3.06 -3.63
CA HIS A 10 -7.45 3.57 -3.74
C HIS A 10 -7.31 4.59 -4.88
N TYR A 11 -7.86 4.28 -6.05
CA TYR A 11 -7.86 5.18 -7.20
C TYR A 11 -8.48 6.54 -6.86
N SER A 12 -9.61 6.55 -6.17
CA SER A 12 -10.27 7.79 -5.72
C SER A 12 -9.36 8.60 -4.79
N LEU A 13 -8.62 7.94 -3.91
CA LEU A 13 -7.66 8.62 -3.02
C LEU A 13 -6.46 9.18 -3.78
N TRP A 14 -5.98 8.50 -4.80
CA TRP A 14 -4.93 9.05 -5.67
C TRP A 14 -5.41 10.29 -6.41
N CYS A 15 -6.64 10.27 -6.92
CA CYS A 15 -7.26 11.45 -7.54
C CYS A 15 -7.41 12.60 -6.53
N MET A 16 -7.77 12.30 -5.30
CA MET A 16 -7.88 13.31 -4.23
C MET A 16 -6.50 13.91 -3.90
N CYS A 17 -5.44 13.10 -3.89
CA CYS A 17 -4.07 13.59 -3.71
C CYS A 17 -3.69 14.61 -4.80
N LEU A 18 -4.06 14.33 -6.05
CA LEU A 18 -3.85 15.24 -7.17
C LEU A 18 -4.66 16.54 -7.03
N ASP A 19 -5.93 16.42 -6.69
CA ASP A 19 -6.82 17.56 -6.54
C ASP A 19 -6.37 18.52 -5.43
N LYS A 20 -5.93 17.97 -4.31
CA LYS A 20 -5.38 18.74 -3.20
C LYS A 20 -3.95 19.24 -3.41
N ASP A 21 -3.25 18.66 -4.37
CA ASP A 21 -1.83 18.96 -4.65
C ASP A 21 -0.95 18.90 -3.40
N MET A 22 -1.12 17.86 -2.61
CA MET A 22 -0.37 17.65 -1.38
C MET A 22 -0.21 16.15 -1.07
N PRO A 23 0.87 15.78 -0.38
CA PRO A 23 1.03 14.39 0.07
C PRO A 23 -0.11 13.97 1.01
N ILE A 24 -0.51 12.72 0.90
CA ILE A 24 -1.51 12.12 1.80
C ILE A 24 -1.01 10.80 2.35
N VAL A 25 -1.53 10.41 3.49
CA VAL A 25 -1.39 9.06 4.05
C VAL A 25 -2.70 8.32 3.83
N ILE A 26 -2.61 7.16 3.23
CA ILE A 26 -3.75 6.27 2.97
C ILE A 26 -3.70 5.13 3.96
N LEU A 27 -4.78 4.94 4.68
CA LEU A 27 -4.97 3.84 5.63
C LEU A 27 -6.24 3.08 5.27
N GLU A 28 -6.12 1.77 5.18
CA GLU A 28 -7.30 0.90 5.10
C GLU A 28 -7.94 0.75 6.49
N HIS A 29 -9.16 0.26 6.52
CA HIS A 29 -9.96 0.16 7.76
C HIS A 29 -9.35 -0.75 8.83
N ASP A 30 -8.55 -1.72 8.42
CA ASP A 30 -7.86 -2.67 9.30
C ASP A 30 -6.44 -2.24 9.68
N ALA A 31 -5.99 -1.08 9.22
CA ALA A 31 -4.68 -0.56 9.56
C ALA A 31 -4.65 -0.05 11.00
N VAL A 32 -3.68 -0.52 11.78
CA VAL A 32 -3.44 -0.08 13.16
C VAL A 32 -2.09 0.61 13.22
N MET A 33 -2.11 1.93 13.39
CA MET A 33 -0.88 2.71 13.56
C MET A 33 -0.25 2.43 14.91
N VAL A 34 1.05 2.10 14.90
CA VAL A 34 1.80 1.77 16.12
C VAL A 34 2.91 2.77 16.44
N LYS A 35 3.22 3.66 15.50
CA LYS A 35 4.10 4.80 15.75
C LYS A 35 3.74 5.96 14.84
N GLN A 36 4.15 7.15 15.24
CA GLN A 36 3.94 8.36 14.46
C GLN A 36 4.79 8.34 13.20
N TYR A 37 4.17 8.67 12.07
CA TYR A 37 4.86 8.87 10.81
C TYR A 37 5.05 10.36 10.54
N LEU A 38 6.30 10.77 10.37
CA LEU A 38 6.69 12.12 9.98
C LEU A 38 7.45 12.04 8.66
N ARG A 39 6.83 12.56 7.61
CA ARG A 39 7.43 12.55 6.29
C ARG A 39 8.43 13.71 6.14
N HIS A 40 9.71 13.41 6.17
CA HIS A 40 10.74 14.43 6.08
C HIS A 40 11.50 14.44 4.74
N ASN A 41 11.91 13.29 4.23
CA ASN A 41 12.92 13.22 3.18
C ASN A 41 12.53 12.42 1.93
N ASN A 42 11.36 11.81 1.89
CA ASN A 42 10.94 10.94 0.79
C ASN A 42 9.95 11.67 -0.12
N ILE A 43 10.42 12.73 -0.75
CA ILE A 43 9.64 13.51 -1.71
C ILE A 43 9.54 12.73 -3.02
N ASN A 44 8.36 12.76 -3.64
CA ASN A 44 8.06 12.08 -4.90
C ASN A 44 8.17 10.54 -4.83
N ASN A 45 7.98 9.98 -3.66
CA ASN A 45 7.96 8.53 -3.45
C ASN A 45 6.61 8.08 -2.88
N ILE A 46 6.31 6.81 -3.14
CA ILE A 46 5.37 6.06 -2.30
C ILE A 46 6.17 5.58 -1.11
N VAL A 47 5.76 5.92 0.10
CA VAL A 47 6.39 5.40 1.33
C VAL A 47 5.49 4.34 1.90
N TYR A 48 5.91 3.08 1.80
CA TYR A 48 5.17 1.97 2.37
C TYR A 48 5.37 1.94 3.89
N LEU A 49 4.27 1.99 4.62
CA LEU A 49 4.26 2.09 6.08
C LEU A 49 3.82 0.79 6.75
N GLY A 50 3.37 -0.17 5.95
CA GLY A 50 2.75 -1.36 6.44
C GLY A 50 3.71 -2.49 6.75
N GLY A 51 3.24 -3.40 7.58
CA GLY A 51 3.82 -4.70 7.85
C GLY A 51 2.76 -5.59 8.46
N SER A 52 3.00 -6.89 8.53
CA SER A 52 2.12 -7.79 9.26
C SER A 52 2.60 -7.94 10.70
N GLU A 53 1.68 -8.21 11.62
CA GLU A 53 2.01 -8.49 13.02
C GLU A 53 2.96 -9.69 13.13
N GLN A 54 2.79 -10.70 12.27
CA GLN A 54 3.68 -11.86 12.24
C GLN A 54 5.11 -11.47 11.89
N ILE A 55 5.29 -10.57 10.94
CA ILE A 55 6.63 -10.08 10.56
C ILE A 55 7.18 -9.20 11.67
N ALA A 56 6.38 -8.29 12.21
CA ALA A 56 6.82 -7.38 13.27
C ALA A 56 7.16 -8.11 14.57
N GLY A 57 6.43 -9.17 14.91
CA GLY A 57 6.72 -9.99 16.10
C GLY A 57 8.01 -10.81 15.98
N SER A 58 8.49 -11.05 14.77
CA SER A 58 9.73 -11.79 14.50
C SER A 58 10.96 -10.92 14.33
N LEU A 59 10.76 -9.61 14.14
CA LEU A 59 11.85 -8.65 13.88
C LEU A 59 12.16 -7.84 15.13
N LYS A 60 13.43 -7.68 15.41
CA LYS A 60 13.89 -6.73 16.43
C LYS A 60 13.57 -5.32 15.94
N SER A 61 13.30 -4.41 16.87
CA SER A 61 12.92 -3.02 16.58
C SER A 61 13.90 -2.23 15.69
N GLU A 62 15.12 -2.74 15.54
CA GLU A 62 16.20 -2.12 14.77
C GLU A 62 16.37 -2.75 13.38
N ASP A 63 15.70 -3.85 13.09
CA ASP A 63 15.82 -4.51 11.80
C ASP A 63 15.05 -3.72 10.74
N THR A 64 15.73 -3.38 9.67
CA THR A 64 15.08 -2.89 8.46
C THR A 64 14.26 -4.02 7.88
N ILE A 65 12.96 -3.89 7.99
CA ILE A 65 12.05 -4.87 7.43
C ILE A 65 12.17 -4.79 5.91
N PRO A 66 12.52 -5.89 5.25
CA PRO A 66 12.47 -5.88 3.81
C PRO A 66 11.05 -5.53 3.36
N PRO A 67 10.90 -4.81 2.24
CA PRO A 67 9.59 -4.50 1.72
C PRO A 67 8.72 -5.76 1.72
N HIS A 68 7.49 -5.65 2.18
CA HIS A 68 6.53 -6.74 2.15
C HIS A 68 6.20 -7.04 0.69
N ALA A 69 7.18 -7.61 0.01
CA ALA A 69 7.11 -7.89 -1.40
C ALA A 69 6.46 -9.25 -1.62
N SER A 70 5.90 -9.42 -2.79
CA SER A 70 5.54 -10.74 -3.30
C SER A 70 6.76 -11.67 -3.26
N ASP A 71 6.52 -12.98 -3.23
CA ASP A 71 7.58 -13.99 -3.32
C ASP A 71 8.39 -13.90 -4.64
N HIS A 72 7.94 -13.07 -5.57
CA HIS A 72 8.67 -12.75 -6.78
C HIS A 72 9.93 -11.98 -6.44
N GLN A 73 11.06 -12.59 -6.71
CA GLN A 73 12.36 -11.94 -6.63
C GLN A 73 12.66 -11.31 -7.99
N GLY A 74 12.90 -10.03 -8.02
CA GLY A 74 13.25 -9.35 -9.25
C GLY A 74 12.54 -8.03 -9.47
N LEU A 75 12.50 -7.60 -10.73
CA LEU A 75 12.00 -6.28 -11.14
C LEU A 75 10.48 -6.16 -11.02
N ASP A 76 9.76 -7.26 -10.95
CA ASP A 76 8.29 -7.28 -10.82
C ASP A 76 7.79 -7.31 -9.38
N ARG A 77 8.68 -7.13 -8.41
CA ARG A 77 8.31 -6.99 -6.99
C ARG A 77 7.29 -5.88 -6.79
N PHE A 78 6.31 -6.14 -5.94
CA PHE A 78 5.28 -5.18 -5.56
C PHE A 78 5.01 -5.23 -4.05
N ILE A 79 4.33 -4.21 -3.51
CA ILE A 79 3.90 -4.25 -2.12
C ILE A 79 2.75 -5.26 -1.97
N CYS A 80 2.82 -6.10 -0.90
CA CYS A 80 1.86 -7.18 -0.66
C CYS A 80 0.76 -6.69 0.25
N ARG A 81 0.23 -5.75 0.42
CA ARG A 81 -0.89 -5.23 1.23
C ARG A 81 -0.83 -3.70 1.29
N ALA A 82 -1.82 -3.07 0.75
CA ALA A 82 -1.88 -1.62 0.67
C ALA A 82 -2.57 -0.99 1.89
N HIS A 83 -2.45 -1.59 3.08
CA HIS A 83 -3.18 -1.13 4.26
C HIS A 83 -2.65 0.21 4.83
N ALA A 84 -1.40 0.56 4.56
CA ALA A 84 -0.84 1.83 5.00
C ALA A 84 0.30 2.29 4.09
N TYR A 85 0.17 3.45 3.48
CA TYR A 85 1.24 4.07 2.69
C TYR A 85 1.01 5.58 2.56
N SER A 86 2.09 6.29 2.33
CA SER A 86 2.06 7.71 2.00
C SER A 86 2.39 7.90 0.52
N ILE A 87 1.76 8.86 -0.13
CA ILE A 87 1.93 9.14 -1.55
C ILE A 87 1.98 10.63 -1.82
N ASP A 88 2.87 11.04 -2.73
CA ASP A 88 2.96 12.41 -3.23
C ASP A 88 2.15 12.59 -4.53
N PRO A 89 1.80 13.84 -4.88
CA PRO A 89 1.08 14.11 -6.12
C PRO A 89 1.74 13.55 -7.38
N LEU A 90 3.06 13.56 -7.49
CA LEU A 90 3.75 12.99 -8.65
C LEU A 90 3.51 11.48 -8.77
N MET A 91 3.63 10.75 -7.67
CA MET A 91 3.35 9.30 -7.68
C MET A 91 1.88 9.01 -7.89
N ALA A 92 0.99 9.80 -7.29
CA ALA A 92 -0.44 9.71 -7.54
C ALA A 92 -0.77 9.90 -9.02
N LYS A 93 -0.15 10.87 -9.66
CA LYS A 93 -0.29 11.10 -11.11
C LYS A 93 0.17 9.88 -11.91
N ASN A 94 1.30 9.30 -11.55
CA ASN A 94 1.82 8.12 -12.24
C ASN A 94 0.89 6.91 -12.10
N LEU A 95 0.36 6.68 -10.89
CA LEU A 95 -0.59 5.59 -10.63
C LEU A 95 -1.91 5.81 -11.37
N VAL A 96 -2.46 7.01 -11.33
CA VAL A 96 -3.70 7.35 -12.05
C VAL A 96 -3.50 7.19 -13.56
N SER A 97 -2.40 7.71 -14.11
CA SER A 97 -2.09 7.59 -15.54
C SER A 97 -1.95 6.13 -15.98
N TYR A 98 -1.28 5.31 -15.18
CA TYR A 98 -1.15 3.89 -15.45
C TYR A 98 -2.52 3.19 -15.45
N ALA A 99 -3.36 3.49 -14.47
CA ALA A 99 -4.70 2.92 -14.37
C ALA A 99 -5.60 3.35 -15.56
N ILE A 100 -5.49 4.58 -16.01
CA ILE A 100 -6.23 5.07 -17.18
C ILE A 100 -5.79 4.33 -18.45
N HIS A 101 -4.49 4.13 -18.64
CA HIS A 101 -3.97 3.46 -19.84
C HIS A 101 -4.25 1.97 -19.88
N HIS A 102 -4.16 1.29 -18.77
CA HIS A 102 -4.23 -0.18 -18.71
C HIS A 102 -5.53 -0.74 -18.16
N GLY A 103 -6.37 0.12 -17.56
CA GLY A 103 -7.55 -0.33 -16.84
C GLY A 103 -7.23 -1.02 -15.52
N ILE A 104 -8.20 -1.65 -14.91
CA ILE A 104 -8.06 -2.42 -13.68
C ILE A 104 -7.63 -3.84 -14.03
N ILE A 105 -6.32 -4.05 -14.14
CA ILE A 105 -5.75 -5.34 -14.54
C ILE A 105 -5.28 -6.18 -13.34
N THR A 106 -5.16 -5.57 -12.17
CA THR A 106 -4.70 -6.22 -10.95
C THR A 106 -5.22 -5.46 -9.72
N THR A 107 -4.85 -5.90 -8.53
CA THR A 107 -5.16 -5.21 -7.27
C THR A 107 -4.31 -3.94 -7.10
N ALA A 108 -4.72 -3.03 -6.23
CA ALA A 108 -4.00 -1.78 -6.00
C ALA A 108 -2.57 -2.01 -5.49
N ASP A 109 -2.40 -2.96 -4.57
CA ASP A 109 -1.10 -3.33 -4.02
C ASP A 109 -0.18 -3.96 -5.09
N ALA A 110 -0.70 -4.88 -5.89
CA ALA A 110 0.06 -5.52 -6.96
C ALA A 110 0.43 -4.55 -8.10
N MET A 111 -0.29 -3.45 -8.26
CA MET A 111 0.06 -2.41 -9.21
C MET A 111 1.24 -1.55 -8.74
N MET A 112 1.43 -1.42 -7.43
CA MET A 112 2.54 -0.65 -6.85
C MET A 112 3.84 -1.47 -6.88
N ARG A 113 4.43 -1.54 -8.07
CA ARG A 113 5.64 -2.30 -8.36
C ARG A 113 6.89 -1.44 -8.14
N PHE A 114 7.92 -2.06 -7.60
CA PHE A 114 9.19 -1.39 -7.30
C PHE A 114 9.98 -1.00 -8.56
N ASP A 115 9.76 -1.69 -9.68
CA ASP A 115 10.41 -1.38 -10.96
C ASP A 115 9.73 -0.23 -11.73
N MET A 116 8.52 0.15 -11.34
CA MET A 116 7.71 1.14 -12.06
C MET A 116 7.49 2.43 -11.30
N PHE A 117 7.53 2.38 -9.98
CA PHE A 117 7.25 3.53 -9.11
C PHE A 117 8.35 3.70 -8.08
N GLY A 118 8.59 4.94 -7.66
CA GLY A 118 9.50 5.22 -6.56
C GLY A 118 8.89 4.78 -5.23
N ILE A 119 9.21 3.59 -4.76
CA ILE A 119 8.69 3.02 -3.50
C ILE A 119 9.82 2.89 -2.50
N VAL A 120 9.59 3.38 -1.29
CA VAL A 120 10.53 3.33 -0.17
C VAL A 120 9.83 2.68 1.01
N GLN A 121 10.57 1.89 1.76
CA GLN A 121 10.14 1.38 3.06
C GLN A 121 11.20 1.70 4.12
N GLU A 122 10.80 2.42 5.16
CA GLU A 122 11.70 2.84 6.25
C GLU A 122 11.49 2.04 7.53
N GLY A 123 10.43 1.28 7.61
CA GLY A 123 10.07 0.49 8.78
C GLY A 123 8.56 0.23 8.84
N VAL A 124 8.10 -0.42 9.90
CA VAL A 124 6.68 -0.68 10.11
C VAL A 124 6.09 0.40 11.01
N TYR A 125 5.14 1.15 10.45
CA TYR A 125 4.35 2.16 11.15
C TYR A 125 2.93 1.70 11.44
N ALA A 126 2.44 0.72 10.67
CA ALA A 126 1.09 0.19 10.83
C ALA A 126 1.07 -1.31 10.57
N TYR A 127 0.30 -2.02 11.36
CA TYR A 127 -0.07 -3.41 11.10
C TYR A 127 -1.42 -3.50 10.45
N ASP A 128 -1.67 -4.58 9.75
CA ASP A 128 -3.01 -5.04 9.47
C ASP A 128 -3.55 -5.75 10.72
N ASN A 129 -4.74 -5.38 11.19
CA ASN A 129 -5.31 -5.97 12.40
C ASN A 129 -5.66 -7.45 12.15
N PRO A 130 -5.02 -8.40 12.87
CA PRO A 130 -5.26 -9.83 12.65
C PRO A 130 -6.66 -10.28 13.11
N HIS A 131 -7.34 -9.47 13.92
CA HIS A 131 -8.69 -9.76 14.40
C HIS A 131 -9.79 -9.25 13.46
N ASP A 132 -9.44 -8.35 12.53
CA ASP A 132 -10.33 -7.92 11.46
C ASP A 132 -10.22 -8.88 10.29
N LEU A 133 -11.27 -9.65 10.09
CA LEU A 133 -11.31 -10.58 8.96
C LEU A 133 -11.33 -9.79 7.65
N SER A 134 -10.45 -10.19 6.73
CA SER A 134 -10.51 -9.65 5.38
C SER A 134 -11.87 -9.94 4.76
N THR A 135 -12.48 -8.93 4.19
CA THR A 135 -13.74 -9.09 3.45
C THR A 135 -13.53 -9.69 2.06
N ILE A 136 -12.27 -9.86 1.64
CA ILE A 136 -11.90 -10.42 0.35
C ILE A 136 -11.04 -11.65 0.59
N THR A 137 -11.45 -12.78 0.04
CA THR A 137 -10.64 -14.01 0.01
C THR A 137 -9.73 -14.01 -1.22
N LEU A 138 -8.73 -14.89 -1.21
CA LEU A 138 -7.85 -15.11 -2.36
C LEU A 138 -8.61 -15.50 -3.64
N ASP A 139 -9.80 -16.10 -3.48
CA ASP A 139 -10.67 -16.48 -4.58
C ASP A 139 -11.55 -15.32 -5.08
N GLY A 140 -11.42 -14.14 -4.53
CA GLY A 140 -12.27 -12.99 -4.85
C GLY A 140 -13.69 -13.08 -4.28
N ARG A 141 -13.98 -14.07 -3.43
CA ARG A 141 -15.26 -14.17 -2.73
C ARG A 141 -15.25 -13.30 -1.50
N VAL A 142 -16.38 -12.67 -1.22
CA VAL A 142 -16.55 -11.94 0.04
C VAL A 142 -16.52 -12.93 1.20
N ALA A 143 -15.65 -12.69 2.17
CA ALA A 143 -15.64 -13.48 3.38
C ALA A 143 -16.97 -13.28 4.12
N LYS A 144 -17.61 -14.37 4.49
CA LYS A 144 -18.77 -14.31 5.37
C LYS A 144 -18.27 -14.02 6.78
N THR A 145 -18.70 -12.89 7.29
CA THR A 145 -18.53 -12.56 8.71
C THR A 145 -19.41 -13.44 9.57
#